data_dc794300f710e99bd6a220f0c1edff42
#
_entry.id   dc794300f710e99bd6a220f0c1edff42
#
_cell.length_a   1.000
_cell.length_b   1.000
_cell.length_c   1.000
_cell.angle_alpha   90.00
_cell.angle_beta   90.00
_cell.angle_gamma   90.00
#
_symmetry.space_group_name_H-M   'P 1'
#
loop_
_entity.id
_entity.type
_entity.pdbx_description
1 polymer ?
#
loop_
_entity_poly.entity_id
_entity_poly.type
_entity_poly.pdbx_seq_one_letter_code
_entity_poly.pdbx_strand_id
1 'polypeptide(L)'
;FRGLLWKKSQHWAETRQQNFIARRAAGLFFQQYTQPNQSIAMHSVGAVPFYAQRHCIDMWGLNDKIIARTPVNNFGSGMAGHERSNPEYVFAKEPDFFIPEDNWLQLEKFRQIPSDDVPDFFSEKYMAVSVPLGASWMNFWIHKRNLKDGEDNVKGLQWNKYIWEKP
;
A
#
# COMPACT_ATOMS: atom_id res chain seq x y z
N PHE A 1 -6.47 -6.36 -38.73
CA PHE A 1 -6.91 -6.95 -37.43
C PHE A 1 -5.74 -7.52 -36.61
N ARG A 2 -4.80 -8.28 -37.20
CA ARG A 2 -3.64 -8.86 -36.47
C ARG A 2 -2.70 -7.79 -35.89
N GLY A 3 -2.45 -6.67 -36.57
CA GLY A 3 -1.56 -5.61 -36.10
C GLY A 3 -2.10 -4.83 -34.88
N LEU A 4 -3.43 -4.72 -34.74
CA LEU A 4 -4.07 -4.03 -33.62
C LEU A 4 -4.01 -4.86 -32.33
N LEU A 5 -4.20 -6.16 -32.47
CA LEU A 5 -4.10 -7.10 -31.35
C LEU A 5 -2.66 -7.22 -30.83
N TRP A 6 -1.68 -7.20 -31.74
CA TRP A 6 -0.27 -7.22 -31.38
C TRP A 6 0.15 -5.95 -30.62
N LYS A 7 -0.24 -4.74 -31.10
CA LYS A 7 0.03 -3.47 -30.38
C LYS A 7 -0.62 -3.44 -29.00
N LYS A 8 -1.85 -3.93 -28.87
CA LYS A 8 -2.51 -4.04 -27.56
C LYS A 8 -1.74 -4.98 -26.63
N SER A 9 -1.29 -6.14 -27.11
CA SER A 9 -0.54 -7.10 -26.30
C SER A 9 0.82 -6.57 -25.86
N GLN A 10 1.52 -5.81 -26.69
CA GLN A 10 2.77 -5.16 -26.31
C GLN A 10 2.55 -4.09 -25.23
N HIS A 11 1.58 -3.22 -25.40
CA HIS A 11 1.24 -2.21 -24.41
C HIS A 11 0.87 -2.83 -23.05
N TRP A 12 0.13 -3.93 -23.06
CA TRP A 12 -0.18 -4.70 -21.84
C TRP A 12 1.07 -5.27 -21.16
N ALA A 13 2.00 -5.81 -21.94
CA ALA A 13 3.25 -6.36 -21.41
C ALA A 13 4.13 -5.26 -20.80
N GLU A 14 4.27 -4.13 -21.46
CA GLU A 14 5.02 -2.97 -20.99
C GLU A 14 4.42 -2.39 -19.70
N THR A 15 3.10 -2.22 -19.65
CA THR A 15 2.40 -1.73 -18.46
C THR A 15 2.60 -2.67 -17.26
N ARG A 16 2.49 -3.98 -17.48
CA ARG A 16 2.73 -4.97 -16.42
C ARG A 16 4.17 -4.97 -15.92
N GLN A 17 5.12 -4.85 -16.83
CA GLN A 17 6.54 -4.77 -16.47
C GLN A 17 6.83 -3.51 -15.66
N GLN A 18 6.31 -2.35 -16.06
CA GLN A 18 6.46 -1.11 -15.30
C GLN A 18 5.83 -1.20 -13.91
N ASN A 19 4.63 -1.75 -13.82
CA ASN A 19 3.97 -1.99 -12.53
C ASN A 19 4.78 -2.94 -11.63
N PHE A 20 5.37 -3.99 -12.18
CA PHE A 20 6.21 -4.91 -11.40
C PHE A 20 7.47 -4.20 -10.90
N ILE A 21 8.16 -3.43 -11.75
CA ILE A 21 9.36 -2.68 -11.39
C ILE A 21 9.05 -1.70 -10.25
N ALA A 22 7.95 -0.96 -10.35
CA ALA A 22 7.52 -0.01 -9.33
C ALA A 22 7.18 -0.70 -7.99
N ARG A 23 6.47 -1.82 -8.04
CA ARG A 23 6.13 -2.61 -6.83
C ARG A 23 7.37 -3.25 -6.19
N ARG A 24 8.33 -3.71 -7.00
CA ARG A 24 9.63 -4.18 -6.51
C ARG A 24 10.39 -3.05 -5.82
N ALA A 25 10.46 -1.88 -6.43
CA ALA A 25 11.12 -0.71 -5.85
C ALA A 25 10.48 -0.30 -4.52
N ALA A 26 9.14 -0.30 -4.44
CA ALA A 26 8.42 -0.04 -3.20
C ALA A 26 8.75 -1.07 -2.10
N GLY A 27 8.80 -2.36 -2.44
CA GLY A 27 9.20 -3.39 -1.50
C GLY A 27 10.62 -3.20 -0.97
N LEU A 28 11.58 -2.91 -1.85
CA LEU A 28 12.96 -2.61 -1.47
C LEU A 28 13.07 -1.33 -0.62
N PHE A 29 12.24 -0.33 -0.90
CA PHE A 29 12.15 0.87 -0.07
C PHE A 29 11.74 0.51 1.36
N PHE A 30 10.66 -0.25 1.55
CA PHE A 30 10.26 -0.70 2.90
C PHE A 30 11.34 -1.56 3.55
N GLN A 31 11.98 -2.48 2.82
CA GLN A 31 13.09 -3.26 3.35
C GLN A 31 14.23 -2.37 3.87
N GLN A 32 14.54 -1.32 3.13
CA GLN A 32 15.64 -0.42 3.44
C GLN A 32 15.32 0.52 4.61
N TYR A 33 14.11 1.05 4.67
CA TYR A 33 13.77 2.19 5.53
C TYR A 33 12.80 1.86 6.67
N THR A 34 12.51 0.59 6.91
CA THR A 34 11.67 0.15 8.03
C THR A 34 12.35 -0.89 8.89
N GLN A 35 11.86 -1.07 10.12
CA GLN A 35 12.38 -2.11 11.04
C GLN A 35 11.81 -3.49 10.67
N PRO A 36 12.55 -4.59 10.95
CA PRO A 36 12.08 -5.94 10.66
C PRO A 36 10.76 -6.34 11.33
N ASN A 37 10.46 -5.75 12.48
CA ASN A 37 9.24 -6.00 13.26
C ASN A 37 8.06 -5.12 12.84
N GLN A 38 8.24 -4.17 11.93
CA GLN A 38 7.16 -3.32 11.44
C GLN A 38 6.30 -4.05 10.41
N SER A 39 5.03 -3.69 10.35
CA SER A 39 4.00 -4.33 9.53
C SER A 39 3.43 -3.42 8.47
N ILE A 40 2.99 -4.01 7.37
CA ILE A 40 2.38 -3.32 6.23
C ILE A 40 1.00 -3.91 5.99
N ALA A 41 -0.06 -3.10 6.00
CA ALA A 41 -1.37 -3.51 5.51
C ALA A 41 -1.56 -3.02 4.08
N MET A 42 -1.97 -3.92 3.19
CA MET A 42 -2.18 -3.57 1.78
C MET A 42 -3.10 -4.56 1.07
N HIS A 43 -3.73 -4.12 -0.02
CA HIS A 43 -4.57 -4.97 -0.86
C HIS A 43 -3.76 -5.78 -1.87
N SER A 44 -2.92 -5.13 -2.63
CA SER A 44 -2.16 -5.76 -3.73
C SER A 44 -0.91 -6.50 -3.22
N VAL A 45 -1.11 -7.57 -2.47
CA VAL A 45 -0.01 -8.42 -1.98
C VAL A 45 0.75 -9.12 -3.12
N GLY A 46 1.95 -9.58 -2.86
CA GLY A 46 2.84 -10.23 -3.83
C GLY A 46 4.22 -9.58 -3.85
N ALA A 47 4.53 -8.78 -4.86
CA ALA A 47 5.88 -8.21 -5.02
C ALA A 47 6.31 -7.32 -3.85
N VAL A 48 5.43 -6.42 -3.36
CA VAL A 48 5.79 -5.51 -2.26
C VAL A 48 6.19 -6.28 -1.00
N PRO A 49 5.36 -7.13 -0.40
CA PRO A 49 5.74 -7.85 0.82
C PRO A 49 6.91 -8.82 0.59
N PHE A 50 7.01 -9.42 -0.60
CA PHE A 50 8.13 -10.31 -0.94
C PHE A 50 9.47 -9.58 -0.86
N TYR A 51 9.59 -8.41 -1.47
CA TYR A 51 10.83 -7.63 -1.43
C TYR A 51 11.00 -6.84 -0.13
N ALA A 52 9.93 -6.42 0.53
CA ALA A 52 9.99 -5.74 1.82
C ALA A 52 10.50 -6.64 2.95
N GLN A 53 10.21 -7.95 2.88
CA GLN A 53 10.49 -8.89 3.96
C GLN A 53 9.94 -8.41 5.31
N ARG A 54 8.72 -7.87 5.29
CA ARG A 54 7.98 -7.38 6.46
C ARG A 54 6.70 -8.18 6.62
N HIS A 55 6.19 -8.22 7.85
CA HIS A 55 4.87 -8.79 8.08
C HIS A 55 3.84 -8.01 7.27
N CYS A 56 3.07 -8.72 6.44
CA CYS A 56 2.04 -8.11 5.61
C CYS A 56 0.67 -8.60 6.04
N ILE A 57 -0.24 -7.66 6.27
CA ILE A 57 -1.67 -7.91 6.46
C ILE A 57 -2.31 -7.76 5.09
N ASP A 58 -2.73 -8.89 4.52
CA ASP A 58 -3.37 -8.96 3.21
C ASP A 58 -4.85 -8.60 3.32
N MET A 59 -5.18 -7.39 2.93
CA MET A 59 -6.52 -6.83 3.13
C MET A 59 -7.61 -7.45 2.24
N TRP A 60 -7.23 -8.23 1.22
CA TRP A 60 -8.15 -9.06 0.42
C TRP A 60 -8.25 -10.50 0.89
N GLY A 61 -7.39 -10.92 1.82
CA GLY A 61 -7.43 -12.24 2.40
C GLY A 61 -6.91 -13.35 1.48
N LEU A 62 -6.10 -13.05 0.48
CA LEU A 62 -5.45 -14.08 -0.34
C LEU A 62 -4.44 -14.88 0.48
N ASN A 63 -3.77 -14.22 1.43
CA ASN A 63 -2.79 -14.79 2.33
C ASN A 63 -3.15 -14.60 3.82
N ASP A 64 -4.14 -13.77 4.15
CA ASP A 64 -4.62 -13.59 5.52
C ASP A 64 -5.78 -14.54 5.83
N LYS A 65 -5.55 -15.44 6.76
CA LYS A 65 -6.48 -16.50 7.14
C LYS A 65 -7.79 -15.98 7.75
N ILE A 66 -7.74 -14.86 8.46
CA ILE A 66 -8.92 -14.29 9.12
C ILE A 66 -9.80 -13.62 8.07
N ILE A 67 -9.21 -12.77 7.25
CA ILE A 67 -9.92 -12.08 6.18
C ILE A 67 -10.47 -13.07 5.16
N ALA A 68 -9.68 -14.10 4.80
CA ALA A 68 -10.12 -15.18 3.90
C ALA A 68 -11.40 -15.91 4.36
N ARG A 69 -11.70 -15.86 5.65
CA ARG A 69 -12.88 -16.52 6.26
C ARG A 69 -13.99 -15.55 6.65
N THR A 70 -13.78 -14.26 6.44
CA THR A 70 -14.81 -13.25 6.72
C THR A 70 -16.01 -13.49 5.80
N PRO A 71 -17.23 -13.58 6.34
CA PRO A 71 -18.44 -13.73 5.53
C PRO A 71 -18.63 -12.56 4.56
N VAL A 72 -19.15 -12.87 3.38
CA VAL A 72 -19.48 -11.89 2.34
C VAL A 72 -20.92 -12.11 1.91
N ASN A 73 -21.74 -11.07 1.93
CA ASN A 73 -23.18 -11.17 1.62
C ASN A 73 -23.47 -11.54 0.17
N ASN A 74 -22.66 -11.06 -0.78
CA ASN A 74 -22.84 -11.23 -2.21
C ASN A 74 -21.62 -11.88 -2.86
N PHE A 75 -21.15 -13.00 -2.32
CA PHE A 75 -20.01 -13.71 -2.86
C PHE A 75 -20.26 -14.14 -4.31
N GLY A 76 -19.31 -13.84 -5.19
CA GLY A 76 -19.40 -14.13 -6.63
C GLY A 76 -19.93 -12.96 -7.47
N SER A 77 -20.28 -11.82 -6.86
CA SER A 77 -20.76 -10.63 -7.59
C SER A 77 -19.64 -9.64 -7.94
N GLY A 78 -18.49 -9.73 -7.27
CA GLY A 78 -17.35 -8.86 -7.45
C GLY A 78 -16.22 -9.48 -8.27
N MET A 79 -15.03 -8.87 -8.16
CA MET A 79 -13.83 -9.41 -8.79
C MET A 79 -13.35 -10.64 -8.01
N ALA A 80 -13.20 -11.75 -8.68
CA ALA A 80 -12.76 -13.02 -8.07
C ALA A 80 -11.48 -12.82 -7.24
N GLY A 81 -11.52 -13.26 -5.98
CA GLY A 81 -10.40 -13.14 -5.04
C GLY A 81 -10.26 -11.76 -4.35
N HIS A 82 -11.12 -10.78 -4.65
CA HIS A 82 -11.08 -9.42 -4.10
C HIS A 82 -12.38 -9.04 -3.38
N GLU A 83 -13.22 -10.00 -3.05
CA GLU A 83 -14.55 -9.77 -2.51
C GLU A 83 -14.59 -9.73 -0.97
N ARG A 84 -13.48 -10.10 -0.33
CA ARG A 84 -13.40 -10.19 1.12
C ARG A 84 -12.65 -9.01 1.68
N SER A 85 -13.14 -8.49 2.79
CA SER A 85 -12.48 -7.45 3.58
C SER A 85 -12.87 -7.58 5.04
N ASN A 86 -12.03 -7.10 5.93
CA ASN A 86 -12.34 -6.98 7.35
C ASN A 86 -11.58 -5.76 7.92
N PRO A 87 -12.09 -4.56 7.69
CA PRO A 87 -11.44 -3.33 8.15
C PRO A 87 -11.23 -3.30 9.66
N GLU A 88 -12.20 -3.75 10.45
CA GLU A 88 -12.09 -3.79 11.92
C GLU A 88 -10.90 -4.62 12.37
N TYR A 89 -10.72 -5.81 11.79
CA TYR A 89 -9.57 -6.66 12.08
C TYR A 89 -8.25 -6.01 11.67
N VAL A 90 -8.19 -5.41 10.47
CA VAL A 90 -6.98 -4.73 9.98
C VAL A 90 -6.60 -3.59 10.91
N PHE A 91 -7.54 -2.73 11.27
CA PHE A 91 -7.29 -1.58 12.14
C PHE A 91 -6.97 -1.98 13.58
N ALA A 92 -7.56 -3.07 14.09
CA ALA A 92 -7.23 -3.63 15.40
C ALA A 92 -5.78 -4.14 15.47
N LYS A 93 -5.16 -4.47 14.33
CA LYS A 93 -3.73 -4.83 14.25
C LYS A 93 -2.80 -3.62 14.29
N GLU A 94 -3.33 -2.42 14.14
CA GLU A 94 -2.55 -1.18 14.10
C GLU A 94 -1.29 -1.29 13.23
N PRO A 95 -1.42 -1.57 11.91
CA PRO A 95 -0.27 -1.71 11.04
C PRO A 95 0.61 -0.45 11.09
N ASP A 96 1.93 -0.63 10.98
CA ASP A 96 2.85 0.49 10.97
C ASP A 96 2.71 1.33 9.70
N PHE A 97 2.40 0.66 8.59
CA PHE A 97 2.17 1.28 7.29
C PHE A 97 0.87 0.74 6.69
N PHE A 98 0.05 1.64 6.19
CA PHE A 98 -1.20 1.32 5.50
C PHE A 98 -1.11 1.82 4.06
N ILE A 99 -1.16 0.89 3.10
CA ILE A 99 -1.12 1.20 1.67
C ILE A 99 -2.53 1.04 1.12
N PRO A 100 -3.18 2.13 0.66
CA PRO A 100 -4.51 2.08 0.10
C PRO A 100 -4.56 1.23 -1.18
N GLU A 101 -5.76 0.81 -1.57
CA GLU A 101 -5.96 -0.01 -2.76
C GLU A 101 -5.54 0.71 -4.03
N ASP A 102 -6.07 1.93 -4.19
CA ASP A 102 -5.87 2.74 -5.37
C ASP A 102 -4.87 3.86 -5.12
N ASN A 103 -4.22 4.28 -6.20
CA ASN A 103 -3.45 5.51 -6.22
C ASN A 103 -2.23 5.59 -5.28
N TRP A 104 -1.76 4.47 -4.76
CA TRP A 104 -0.59 4.46 -3.90
C TRP A 104 0.74 4.63 -4.67
N LEU A 105 0.76 4.28 -5.97
CA LEU A 105 1.86 4.58 -6.90
C LEU A 105 1.34 5.53 -7.97
N GLN A 106 1.78 6.77 -7.96
CA GLN A 106 1.34 7.83 -8.88
C GLN A 106 2.49 8.65 -9.42
N LEU A 107 2.26 9.37 -10.51
CA LEU A 107 3.20 10.37 -11.02
C LEU A 107 3.26 11.62 -10.16
N GLU A 108 2.32 11.80 -9.25
CA GLU A 108 2.18 12.99 -8.41
C GLU A 108 2.05 12.61 -6.93
N LYS A 109 2.43 13.54 -6.05
CA LYS A 109 2.15 13.44 -4.61
C LYS A 109 0.64 13.33 -4.36
N PHE A 110 0.26 12.86 -3.20
CA PHE A 110 -1.12 12.98 -2.73
C PHE A 110 -1.64 14.39 -2.99
N ARG A 111 -2.64 14.50 -3.84
CA ARG A 111 -3.39 15.75 -4.02
C ARG A 111 -4.56 15.85 -3.07
N GLN A 112 -5.11 14.71 -2.69
CA GLN A 112 -6.27 14.62 -1.81
C GLN A 112 -6.22 13.28 -1.08
N ILE A 113 -6.38 13.33 0.23
CA ILE A 113 -6.63 12.12 1.00
C ILE A 113 -8.07 11.72 0.69
N PRO A 114 -8.35 10.49 0.26
CA PRO A 114 -9.70 9.98 0.23
C PRO A 114 -10.25 10.02 1.66
N SER A 115 -11.08 11.03 1.98
CA SER A 115 -11.62 11.21 3.33
C SER A 115 -12.83 10.31 3.59
N ASP A 116 -13.47 9.85 2.52
CA ASP A 116 -14.81 9.28 2.61
C ASP A 116 -14.82 7.80 3.03
N ASP A 117 -13.68 7.12 2.91
CA ASP A 117 -13.55 5.69 3.23
C ASP A 117 -12.68 5.41 4.47
N VAL A 118 -12.18 6.45 5.14
CA VAL A 118 -11.29 6.29 6.29
C VAL A 118 -12.02 6.65 7.57
N PRO A 119 -12.15 5.74 8.54
CA PRO A 119 -12.78 6.04 9.83
C PRO A 119 -12.13 7.24 10.53
N ASP A 120 -12.89 8.04 11.25
CA ASP A 120 -12.42 9.25 11.96
C ASP A 120 -11.18 8.96 12.84
N PHE A 121 -11.19 7.84 13.55
CA PHE A 121 -10.06 7.44 14.40
C PHE A 121 -8.76 7.17 13.62
N PHE A 122 -8.84 6.94 12.31
CA PHE A 122 -7.67 6.68 11.49
C PHE A 122 -6.77 7.91 11.40
N SER A 123 -7.37 9.10 11.20
CA SER A 123 -6.64 10.36 11.17
C SER A 123 -5.98 10.72 12.51
N GLU A 124 -6.50 10.19 13.62
CA GLU A 124 -5.88 10.35 14.94
C GLU A 124 -4.56 9.57 15.06
N LYS A 125 -4.49 8.38 14.48
CA LYS A 125 -3.36 7.45 14.60
C LYS A 125 -2.39 7.48 13.43
N TYR A 126 -2.84 7.87 12.25
CA TYR A 126 -2.06 7.82 11.02
C TYR A 126 -1.85 9.18 10.40
N MET A 127 -0.77 9.31 9.63
CA MET A 127 -0.49 10.45 8.78
C MET A 127 -0.18 10.01 7.36
N ALA A 128 -0.66 10.78 6.40
CA ALA A 128 -0.38 10.54 4.99
C ALA A 128 1.06 10.95 4.67
N VAL A 129 1.73 10.12 3.89
CA VAL A 129 3.12 10.29 3.47
C VAL A 129 3.22 10.06 1.98
N SER A 130 3.98 10.93 1.31
CA SER A 130 4.32 10.77 -0.11
C SER A 130 5.82 10.77 -0.25
N VAL A 131 6.39 9.66 -0.69
CA VAL A 131 7.84 9.54 -0.92
C VAL A 131 8.14 9.38 -2.41
N PRO A 132 9.20 10.02 -2.91
CA PRO A 132 9.62 9.83 -4.29
C PRO A 132 10.15 8.42 -4.50
N LEU A 133 9.70 7.77 -5.57
CA LEU A 133 10.12 6.44 -5.97
C LEU A 133 10.46 6.44 -7.47
N GLY A 134 11.67 6.85 -7.82
CA GLY A 134 12.08 7.07 -9.19
C GLY A 134 11.27 8.21 -9.83
N ALA A 135 10.59 7.93 -10.96
CA ALA A 135 9.72 8.89 -11.64
C ALA A 135 8.30 8.97 -11.04
N SER A 136 8.02 8.19 -9.99
CA SER A 136 6.70 8.09 -9.37
C SER A 136 6.77 8.52 -7.90
N TRP A 137 5.60 8.69 -7.31
CA TRP A 137 5.41 8.90 -5.90
C TRP A 137 4.73 7.68 -5.29
N MET A 138 5.24 7.22 -4.15
CA MET A 138 4.60 6.21 -3.33
C MET A 138 3.84 6.90 -2.21
N ASN A 139 2.53 6.73 -2.21
CA ASN A 139 1.59 7.35 -1.28
C ASN A 139 1.07 6.28 -0.32
N PHE A 140 1.21 6.51 0.97
CA PHE A 140 0.76 5.60 2.00
C PHE A 140 0.53 6.34 3.32
N TRP A 141 0.00 5.63 4.32
CA TRP A 141 -0.20 6.15 5.65
C TRP A 141 0.82 5.52 6.59
N ILE A 142 1.42 6.34 7.43
CA ILE A 142 2.32 5.89 8.49
C ILE A 142 1.64 6.05 9.85
N HIS A 143 1.72 5.06 10.71
CA HIS A 143 1.26 5.19 12.08
C HIS A 143 2.13 6.21 12.83
N LYS A 144 1.51 7.16 13.53
CA LYS A 144 2.20 8.29 14.21
C LYS A 144 3.24 7.85 15.24
N ARG A 145 3.11 6.62 15.79
CA ARG A 145 4.15 6.07 16.67
C ARG A 145 5.52 5.97 16.01
N ASN A 146 5.56 5.86 14.68
CA ASN A 146 6.79 5.79 13.90
C ASN A 146 7.38 7.18 13.55
N LEU A 147 6.72 8.26 13.98
CA LEU A 147 7.13 9.65 13.74
C LEU A 147 7.73 10.32 14.98
N LYS A 148 7.88 9.60 16.10
CA LYS A 148 8.40 10.17 17.35
C LYS A 148 9.82 10.65 17.17
N ASP A 149 10.08 11.85 17.71
CA ASP A 149 11.35 12.53 17.62
C ASP A 149 12.51 11.71 18.21
N GLY A 150 13.60 11.61 17.47
CA GLY A 150 14.91 11.13 17.92
C GLY A 150 15.20 9.64 17.78
N GLU A 151 14.21 8.77 17.60
CA GLU A 151 14.43 7.37 17.24
C GLU A 151 14.14 7.13 15.76
N ASP A 152 14.24 8.18 15.03
CA ASP A 152 13.98 8.18 13.62
C ASP A 152 14.85 7.16 12.93
N ASN A 153 14.19 6.32 12.23
CA ASN A 153 14.79 6.08 10.97
C ASN A 153 15.77 4.95 10.94
N VAL A 154 15.24 3.85 10.67
CA VAL A 154 16.01 2.86 9.97
C VAL A 154 16.72 3.57 8.83
N LYS A 155 18.04 3.65 8.91
CA LYS A 155 18.92 4.14 7.85
C LYS A 155 18.73 5.60 7.38
N GLY A 156 18.36 6.50 8.28
CA GLY A 156 18.46 7.94 8.03
C GLY A 156 17.36 8.58 7.19
N LEU A 157 16.22 7.90 7.01
CA LEU A 157 15.06 8.50 6.36
C LEU A 157 14.27 9.34 7.38
N GLN A 158 14.13 10.62 7.13
CA GLN A 158 13.36 11.52 7.96
C GLN A 158 11.92 11.59 7.46
N TRP A 159 11.03 10.79 8.03
CA TRP A 159 9.63 10.71 7.64
C TRP A 159 8.92 12.06 7.62
N ASN A 160 9.26 12.94 8.57
CA ASN A 160 8.66 14.27 8.68
C ASN A 160 8.81 15.11 7.41
N LYS A 161 9.83 14.87 6.58
CA LYS A 161 10.00 15.56 5.29
C LYS A 161 9.01 15.13 4.22
N TYR A 162 8.32 14.04 4.42
CA TYR A 162 7.42 13.42 3.44
C TYR A 162 5.96 13.46 3.86
N ILE A 163 5.67 14.04 5.02
CA ILE A 163 4.29 14.23 5.49
C ILE A 163 3.54 15.10 4.48
N TRP A 164 2.34 14.64 4.14
CA TRP A 164 1.45 15.42 3.33
C TRP A 164 0.72 16.43 4.22
N GLU A 165 0.91 17.70 3.97
CA GLU A 165 0.16 18.79 4.58
C GLU A 165 -1.00 19.15 3.66
N LYS A 166 -2.20 19.27 4.23
CA LYS A 166 -3.37 19.74 3.48
C LYS A 166 -3.10 21.18 3.07
N PRO A 167 -3.24 21.52 1.77
CA PRO A 167 -3.06 22.88 1.28
C PRO A 167 -4.08 23.85 1.86
#